data_806b4f4778d5368343ff0c1e592dede6
#
_entry.id   806b4f4778d5368343ff0c1e592dede6
#
_cell.length_a   1.000
_cell.length_b   1.000
_cell.length_c   1.000
_cell.angle_alpha   90.00
_cell.angle_beta   90.00
_cell.angle_gamma   90.00
#
_symmetry.space_group_name_H-M   'P 1'
#
loop_
_entity.id
_entity.type
_entity.pdbx_description
1 polymer ?
#
loop_
_entity_poly.entity_id
_entity_poly.type
_entity_poly.pdbx_seq_one_letter_code
_entity_poly.pdbx_strand_id
1 'polypeptide(L)' 'MFKIGDKIVYPLHGVGIINAIEKKVVLNKRNEFYLITIINSGMKVMIPTAKA' A
#
# COMPACT_ATOMS: atom_id res chain seq x y z
N MET A 1 -7.37 0.02 -10.00
CA MET A 1 -6.22 -0.74 -9.50
C MET A 1 -4.99 0.15 -9.51
N PHE A 2 -4.26 0.20 -8.42
CA PHE A 2 -3.09 1.07 -8.31
C PHE A 2 -1.84 0.36 -8.81
N LYS A 3 -0.86 1.14 -9.25
CA LYS A 3 0.41 0.63 -9.75
C LYS A 3 1.55 1.17 -8.90
N ILE A 4 2.70 0.51 -8.98
CA ILE A 4 3.92 1.00 -8.35
C ILE A 4 4.25 2.39 -8.88
N GLY A 5 4.51 3.32 -7.97
CA GLY A 5 4.75 4.73 -8.30
C GLY A 5 3.52 5.61 -8.25
N ASP A 6 2.33 5.04 -8.11
CA ASP A 6 1.11 5.82 -7.98
C ASP A 6 1.07 6.59 -6.67
N LYS A 7 0.54 7.81 -6.72
CA LYS A 7 0.32 8.62 -5.53
C LYS A 7 -1.07 8.36 -4.99
N ILE A 8 -1.15 8.18 -3.68
CA ILE A 8 -2.41 7.98 -2.98
C ILE A 8 -2.52 9.03 -1.87
N VAL A 9 -3.70 9.61 -1.73
CA VAL A 9 -3.95 10.58 -0.66
C VAL A 9 -4.76 9.91 0.45
N TYR A 10 -4.19 9.90 1.65
CA TYR A 10 -4.87 9.42 2.84
C TYR A 10 -5.29 10.59 3.71
N PRO A 11 -6.57 10.69 4.09
CA PRO A 11 -7.03 11.81 4.90
C PRO A 11 -6.30 11.97 6.24
N LEU A 12 -5.86 10.86 6.83
CA LEU A 12 -5.20 10.87 8.14
C LEU A 12 -3.68 10.90 8.07
N HIS A 13 -3.11 10.47 6.96
CA HIS A 13 -1.66 10.27 6.84
C HIS A 13 -0.99 11.18 5.82
N GLY A 14 -1.77 11.78 4.93
CA GLY A 14 -1.24 12.62 3.87
C GLY A 14 -1.01 11.86 2.58
N VAL A 15 -0.02 12.31 1.81
CA VAL A 15 0.25 11.73 0.50
C VAL A 15 1.23 10.56 0.63
N GLY A 16 0.89 9.45 0.02
CA GLY A 16 1.75 8.27 -0.04
C GLY A 16 2.06 7.88 -1.48
N ILE A 17 3.16 7.17 -1.65
CA ILE A 17 3.56 6.61 -2.94
C ILE A 17 3.65 5.09 -2.80
N ILE A 18 3.09 4.37 -3.74
CA ILE A 18 3.18 2.91 -3.76
C ILE A 18 4.58 2.52 -4.19
N ASN A 19 5.34 1.91 -3.28
CA ASN A 19 6.69 1.45 -3.55
C ASN A 19 6.73 0.05 -4.15
N ALA A 20 5.83 -0.81 -3.69
CA ALA A 20 5.81 -2.20 -4.12
C ALA A 20 4.43 -2.81 -3.89
N ILE A 21 4.19 -3.92 -4.56
CA ILE A 21 3.01 -4.72 -4.35
C ILE A 21 3.49 -6.10 -3.90
N GLU A 22 3.07 -6.52 -2.72
CA GLU A 22 3.45 -7.82 -2.19
C GLU A 22 2.28 -8.77 -2.21
N LYS A 23 2.58 -10.02 -2.55
CA LYS A 23 1.61 -11.10 -2.53
C LYS A 23 2.03 -12.10 -1.48
N LYS A 24 1.11 -12.39 -0.55
CA LYS A 24 1.36 -13.37 0.50
C LYS A 24 0.23 -14.39 0.52
N VAL A 25 0.60 -15.65 0.69
CA VAL A 25 -0.37 -16.73 0.87
C VAL A 25 -0.44 -17.03 2.36
N VAL A 26 -1.60 -16.77 2.95
CA VAL A 26 -1.85 -17.05 4.37
C VAL A 26 -3.06 -17.96 4.45
N LEU A 27 -2.92 -19.11 5.11
CA LEU A 27 -3.99 -20.08 5.30
C LEU A 27 -4.71 -20.44 3.98
N ASN A 28 -3.92 -20.71 2.95
CA ASN A 28 -4.42 -21.04 1.60
C ASN A 28 -5.18 -19.93 0.90
N LYS A 29 -5.09 -18.69 1.40
CA LYS A 29 -5.69 -17.52 0.78
C LYS A 29 -4.61 -16.62 0.23
N ARG A 30 -4.80 -16.17 -1.00
CA ARG A 30 -3.90 -15.19 -1.62
C ARG A 30 -4.27 -13.80 -1.13
N ASN A 31 -3.33 -13.15 -0.50
CA ASN A 31 -3.50 -11.76 -0.06
C ASN A 31 -2.49 -10.89 -0.79
N GLU A 32 -2.97 -9.79 -1.36
CA GLU A 32 -2.11 -8.81 -1.98
C GLU A 32 -2.13 -7.54 -1.13
N PHE A 33 -0.96 -6.95 -0.95
CA PHE A 33 -0.80 -5.73 -0.17
C PHE A 33 -0.03 -4.70 -0.96
N TYR A 34 -0.42 -3.44 -0.83
CA TYR A 34 0.38 -2.32 -1.31
C TYR A 34 1.33 -1.87 -0.22
N LEU A 35 2.60 -1.76 -0.56
CA LEU A 35 3.59 -1.16 0.32
C LEU A 35 3.71 0.32 -0.06
N ILE A 36 3.27 1.18 0.85
CA ILE A 36 3.14 2.61 0.60
C ILE A 36 4.07 3.37 1.52
N THR A 37 4.81 4.33 0.98
CA THR A 37 5.63 5.24 1.77
C THR A 37 4.94 6.59 1.87
N ILE A 38 4.67 7.04 3.10
CA ILE A 38 4.09 8.36 3.34
C ILE A 38 5.19 9.41 3.19
N ILE A 39 4.99 10.37 2.29
CA ILE A 39 6.03 11.33 1.94
C ILE A 39 6.42 12.21 3.12
N ASN A 40 5.44 12.68 3.89
CA ASN A 40 5.68 13.63 4.97
C ASN A 40 6.48 13.06 6.14
N SER A 41 6.28 11.80 6.45
CA SER A 41 6.89 11.19 7.64
C SER A 41 7.89 10.10 7.29
N GLY A 42 7.92 9.66 6.05
CA GLY A 42 8.75 8.52 5.65
C GLY A 42 8.25 7.18 6.18
N MET A 43 7.07 7.14 6.76
CA MET A 43 6.50 5.90 7.29
C MET A 43 6.11 4.97 6.16
N LYS A 44 6.33 3.68 6.37
CA LYS A 44 5.88 2.64 5.45
C LYS A 44 4.63 1.99 5.98
N VAL A 45 3.63 1.88 5.12
CA VAL A 45 2.33 1.32 5.48
C VAL A 45 1.99 0.20 4.51
N MET A 46 1.48 -0.90 5.03
CA MET A 46 0.96 -1.99 4.19
C MET A 46 -0.56 -1.96 4.22
N ILE A 47 -1.17 -1.94 3.04
CA ILE A 47 -2.63 -1.90 2.91
C ILE A 47 -3.08 -3.02 2.00
N PRO A 48 -4.05 -3.84 2.42
CA PRO A 48 -4.62 -4.86 1.54
C PRO A 48 -5.25 -4.23 0.31
N THR A 49 -5.01 -4.83 -0.86
CA THR A 49 -5.55 -4.29 -2.10
C THR A 49 -7.07 -4.22 -2.10
N ALA A 50 -7.71 -5.11 -1.35
CA ALA A 50 -9.17 -5.13 -1.25
C ALA A 50 -9.74 -3.91 -0.53
N LYS A 51 -8.91 -3.21 0.25
CA LYS A 51 -9.33 -2.01 0.99
C LYS A 51 -8.80 -0.72 0.39
N ALA A 52 -8.00 -0.82 -0.63
CA ALA A 52 -7.45 0.37 -1.28
C ALA A 52 -8.41 0.97 -2.30
#